data_b8257b2f87677565c063d3325bd31a82
#
_entry.id   b8257b2f87677565c063d3325bd31a82
#
_cell.length_a   1.000
_cell.length_b   1.000
_cell.length_c   1.000
_cell.angle_alpha   90.00
_cell.angle_beta   90.00
_cell.angle_gamma   90.00
#
_symmetry.space_group_name_H-M   'P 1'
#
loop_
_entity.id
_entity.type
_entity.pdbx_description
1 polymer ?
#
loop_
_entity_poly.entity_id
_entity_poly.type
_entity_poly.pdbx_seq_one_letter_code
_entity_poly.pdbx_strand_id
1 'polypeptide(L)'
;MKPRAWSGLTFVFVGLFLAGLTVVAAQQAPTAAGQAGAQKPPTAPTGPLAAAKYRDVQIMKDVTAEQFDITMDYFVVSTGIPCQGCHVRDEATGAFAYESDHRIKAVTRKMVNLVRTVNAGDFGGRTNCAQCHVGRSRPPGQQPALPMTPEQIAALAAETAARPTGPGGGAPAAGGAAGAPGGAQPPPAPAIDEVINKYIEALGGRAALEKLQSRAMSGTLTTRAAQSMAFTIEEKGPKYLETIQSKPTSATIGFDGASGWMQSGSRVEDLVGFPLQRALCSATLTLPLRLKDKYPNLQAGRPTRLPGASVGSPAIDVNLLQGASSPYVNEQLYFNAASGLLVRRRVVTRAADRGSMIEQFDYSDYKDVAGVKMPFTIKRASWNAVDTLTIADIKANAQIDDAKFARPKK
;
A
#
# COMPACT_ATOMS: atom_id res chain seq x y z
N MET A 1 44.23 21.06 2.45
CA MET A 1 42.76 21.07 2.71
C MET A 1 42.11 20.13 1.70
N LYS A 2 41.67 18.95 2.13
CA LYS A 2 40.98 17.95 1.29
C LYS A 2 39.48 18.12 1.49
N PRO A 3 38.65 18.11 0.46
CA PRO A 3 37.20 18.20 0.62
C PRO A 3 36.69 16.88 1.19
N ARG A 4 35.97 16.95 2.30
CA ARG A 4 35.23 15.84 2.88
C ARG A 4 34.01 15.55 2.00
N ALA A 5 33.95 14.33 1.45
CA ALA A 5 32.79 13.82 0.76
C ALA A 5 31.63 13.69 1.75
N TRP A 6 30.51 14.32 1.46
CA TRP A 6 29.25 14.17 2.18
C TRP A 6 28.59 12.87 1.75
N SER A 7 28.59 11.89 2.63
CA SER A 7 27.76 10.72 2.49
C SER A 7 26.34 11.06 2.96
N GLY A 8 25.51 11.47 2.01
CA GLY A 8 24.07 11.59 2.26
C GLY A 8 23.45 10.22 2.48
N LEU A 9 23.02 9.94 3.70
CA LEU A 9 22.23 8.76 4.02
C LEU A 9 20.79 8.97 3.51
N THR A 10 20.55 8.49 2.30
CA THR A 10 19.20 8.40 1.75
C THR A 10 18.49 7.26 2.48
N PHE A 11 17.32 7.55 3.05
CA PHE A 11 16.44 6.53 3.61
C PHE A 11 16.13 5.53 2.51
N VAL A 12 16.75 4.38 2.59
CA VAL A 12 16.35 3.23 1.81
C VAL A 12 15.18 2.58 2.57
N PHE A 13 14.00 3.15 2.46
CA PHE A 13 12.89 2.29 2.10
C PHE A 13 13.39 1.62 0.83
N VAL A 14 13.74 0.37 0.89
CA VAL A 14 14.43 -0.34 -0.17
C VAL A 14 13.77 -0.04 -1.53
N GLY A 15 14.23 1.01 -2.12
CA GLY A 15 13.88 1.55 -3.39
C GLY A 15 15.04 2.45 -3.80
N LEU A 16 16.14 1.84 -4.22
CA LEU A 16 17.28 2.58 -4.77
C LEU A 16 16.84 3.30 -6.04
N PHE A 17 16.93 4.61 -6.03
CA PHE A 17 16.92 5.42 -7.24
C PHE A 17 18.25 5.19 -7.99
N LEU A 18 18.22 4.41 -9.04
CA LEU A 18 19.18 4.51 -10.14
C LEU A 18 18.39 4.91 -11.38
N ALA A 19 18.66 6.11 -11.87
CA ALA A 19 18.19 6.60 -13.15
C ALA A 19 18.80 5.75 -14.27
N GLY A 20 18.02 4.81 -14.76
CA GLY A 20 18.27 4.14 -16.04
C GLY A 20 17.13 4.52 -16.97
N LEU A 21 17.41 5.37 -17.97
CA LEU A 21 16.51 5.60 -19.10
C LEU A 21 16.36 4.29 -19.87
N THR A 22 15.26 3.59 -19.67
CA THR A 22 14.75 2.63 -20.64
C THR A 22 13.32 2.99 -20.95
N VAL A 23 13.10 3.25 -22.23
CA VAL A 23 11.77 3.38 -22.84
C VAL A 23 11.02 2.09 -22.57
N VAL A 24 10.05 2.12 -21.66
CA VAL A 24 9.11 1.02 -21.45
C VAL A 24 7.80 1.42 -22.11
N ALA A 25 7.47 0.68 -23.16
CA ALA A 25 6.14 0.71 -23.75
C ALA A 25 5.09 0.52 -22.64
N ALA A 26 4.15 1.44 -22.57
CA ALA A 26 3.05 1.39 -21.62
C ALA A 26 2.16 0.18 -21.96
N GLN A 27 2.34 -0.91 -21.25
CA GLN A 27 1.31 -1.94 -21.17
C GLN A 27 0.24 -1.42 -20.20
N GLN A 28 -0.89 -1.03 -20.74
CA GLN A 28 -2.10 -0.72 -19.99
C GLN A 28 -2.51 -1.97 -19.19
N ALA A 29 -2.46 -1.85 -17.88
CA ALA A 29 -3.09 -2.84 -17.02
C ALA A 29 -4.60 -2.86 -17.28
N PRO A 30 -5.25 -4.03 -17.40
CA PRO A 30 -6.69 -4.08 -17.58
C PRO A 30 -7.37 -3.44 -16.36
N THR A 31 -8.17 -2.41 -16.62
CA THR A 31 -9.05 -1.79 -15.63
C THR A 31 -10.14 -2.79 -15.24
N ALA A 32 -9.95 -3.52 -14.16
CA ALA A 32 -11.04 -4.19 -13.48
C ALA A 32 -11.90 -3.13 -12.78
N ALA A 33 -12.81 -2.49 -13.52
CA ALA A 33 -13.88 -1.70 -12.96
C ALA A 33 -14.93 -2.66 -12.35
N GLY A 34 -14.59 -3.27 -11.19
CA GLY A 34 -15.58 -3.86 -10.32
C GLY A 34 -16.29 -2.71 -9.60
N GLN A 35 -17.58 -2.53 -9.85
CA GLN A 35 -18.44 -1.63 -9.09
C GLN A 35 -18.29 -1.99 -7.60
N ALA A 36 -17.63 -1.11 -6.85
CA ALA A 36 -17.66 -1.15 -5.40
C ALA A 36 -19.10 -0.86 -4.99
N GLY A 37 -19.82 -1.87 -4.51
CA GLY A 37 -21.08 -1.68 -3.83
C GLY A 37 -20.89 -0.57 -2.79
N ALA A 38 -21.86 0.32 -2.67
CA ALA A 38 -21.81 1.47 -1.77
C ALA A 38 -21.43 1.01 -0.36
N GLN A 39 -20.16 1.13 0.00
CA GLN A 39 -19.69 0.86 1.35
C GLN A 39 -20.31 1.90 2.26
N LYS A 40 -20.99 1.44 3.31
CA LYS A 40 -21.35 2.30 4.43
C LYS A 40 -20.07 3.06 4.83
N PRO A 41 -20.10 4.41 4.88
CA PRO A 41 -18.90 5.17 5.21
C PRO A 41 -18.35 4.63 6.54
N PRO A 42 -17.04 4.41 6.64
CA PRO A 42 -16.43 4.03 7.90
C PRO A 42 -16.84 5.05 8.96
N THR A 43 -17.07 4.57 10.18
CA THR A 43 -17.34 5.42 11.35
C THR A 43 -16.41 6.62 11.33
N ALA A 44 -16.95 7.81 11.59
CA ALA A 44 -16.15 9.04 11.54
C ALA A 44 -14.84 8.84 12.33
N PRO A 45 -13.69 9.30 11.79
CA PRO A 45 -12.41 9.09 12.44
C PRO A 45 -12.43 9.64 13.85
N THR A 46 -12.15 8.80 14.85
CA THR A 46 -12.04 9.18 16.24
C THR A 46 -10.57 9.43 16.57
N GLY A 47 -10.22 10.65 16.96
CA GLY A 47 -8.85 11.01 17.30
C GLY A 47 -8.66 12.53 17.35
N PRO A 48 -7.55 13.02 17.92
CA PRO A 48 -7.27 14.45 17.96
C PRO A 48 -7.11 14.99 16.54
N LEU A 49 -7.61 16.19 16.30
CA LEU A 49 -7.40 16.87 15.02
C LEU A 49 -5.92 17.22 14.84
N ALA A 50 -5.48 17.23 13.58
CA ALA A 50 -4.11 17.58 13.22
C ALA A 50 -3.68 18.94 13.79
N ALA A 51 -4.57 19.94 13.74
CA ALA A 51 -4.31 21.27 14.28
C ALA A 51 -4.19 21.32 15.82
N ALA A 52 -4.69 20.31 16.53
CA ALA A 52 -4.52 20.19 17.98
C ALA A 52 -3.19 19.52 18.37
N LYS A 53 -2.67 18.64 17.51
CA LYS A 53 -1.41 17.88 17.75
C LYS A 53 -0.18 18.61 17.20
N TYR A 54 -0.29 19.26 16.04
CA TYR A 54 0.83 19.87 15.31
C TYR A 54 0.68 21.38 15.22
N ARG A 55 1.80 22.12 15.30
CA ARG A 55 1.78 23.58 15.39
C ARG A 55 1.49 24.29 14.07
N ASP A 56 2.10 23.94 12.97
CA ASP A 56 1.99 24.69 11.69
C ASP A 56 0.98 24.06 10.70
N VAL A 57 -0.17 23.62 11.19
CA VAL A 57 -1.23 23.10 10.32
C VAL A 57 -2.11 24.24 9.81
N GLN A 58 -1.83 24.72 8.59
CA GLN A 58 -2.56 25.81 7.96
C GLN A 58 -3.71 25.32 7.07
N ILE A 59 -3.58 24.12 6.49
CA ILE A 59 -4.59 23.42 5.69
C ILE A 59 -4.89 22.06 6.32
N MET A 60 -5.97 21.41 5.92
CA MET A 60 -6.37 20.11 6.49
C MET A 60 -6.54 20.13 8.02
N LYS A 61 -7.04 21.25 8.56
CA LYS A 61 -7.31 21.40 10.00
C LYS A 61 -8.42 20.48 10.50
N ASP A 62 -9.24 20.03 9.59
CA ASP A 62 -10.42 19.18 9.73
C ASP A 62 -10.10 17.67 9.73
N VAL A 63 -8.87 17.27 9.47
CA VAL A 63 -8.48 15.87 9.50
C VAL A 63 -7.87 15.47 10.85
N THR A 64 -7.94 14.19 11.20
CA THR A 64 -7.27 13.68 12.40
C THR A 64 -5.75 13.71 12.24
N ALA A 65 -5.02 13.71 13.36
CA ALA A 65 -3.57 13.65 13.35
C ALA A 65 -3.04 12.42 12.63
N GLU A 66 -3.70 11.26 12.81
CA GLU A 66 -3.34 10.02 12.11
C GLU A 66 -3.51 10.15 10.60
N GLN A 67 -4.65 10.68 10.14
CA GLN A 67 -4.88 10.90 8.72
C GLN A 67 -3.92 11.92 8.13
N PHE A 68 -3.53 12.91 8.91
CA PHE A 68 -2.53 13.91 8.51
C PHE A 68 -1.16 13.27 8.30
N ASP A 69 -0.71 12.41 9.22
CA ASP A 69 0.56 11.67 9.11
C ASP A 69 0.57 10.80 7.85
N ILE A 70 -0.50 10.04 7.60
CA ILE A 70 -0.69 9.26 6.37
C ILE A 70 -0.62 10.16 5.13
N THR A 71 -1.17 11.38 5.20
CA THR A 71 -1.19 12.32 4.08
C THR A 71 0.20 12.87 3.78
N MET A 72 1.07 13.05 4.79
CA MET A 72 2.45 13.43 4.56
C MET A 72 3.21 12.36 3.76
N ASP A 73 3.03 11.08 4.10
CA ASP A 73 3.60 9.98 3.31
C ASP A 73 3.02 9.93 1.90
N TYR A 74 1.71 10.18 1.75
CA TYR A 74 1.08 10.25 0.44
C TYR A 74 1.64 11.37 -0.43
N PHE A 75 2.02 12.52 0.13
CA PHE A 75 2.70 13.58 -0.63
C PHE A 75 4.07 13.12 -1.13
N VAL A 76 4.86 12.43 -0.31
CA VAL A 76 6.14 11.84 -0.74
C VAL A 76 5.92 10.88 -1.91
N VAL A 77 4.96 9.97 -1.77
CA VAL A 77 4.64 8.95 -2.78
C VAL A 77 4.14 9.58 -4.09
N SER A 78 3.25 10.56 -4.01
CA SER A 78 2.63 11.16 -5.20
C SER A 78 3.54 12.13 -5.93
N THR A 79 4.45 12.83 -5.23
CA THR A 79 5.32 13.87 -5.80
C THR A 79 6.77 13.45 -5.96
N GLY A 80 7.20 12.36 -5.31
CA GLY A 80 8.61 11.96 -5.26
C GLY A 80 9.50 12.92 -4.47
N ILE A 81 8.93 13.89 -3.74
CA ILE A 81 9.69 14.84 -2.91
C ILE A 81 9.84 14.23 -1.52
N PRO A 82 11.06 13.94 -1.04
CA PRO A 82 11.27 13.38 0.28
C PRO A 82 10.99 14.42 1.39
N CYS A 83 10.87 13.95 2.65
CA CYS A 83 10.53 14.80 3.79
C CYS A 83 11.39 16.07 3.91
N GLN A 84 12.71 15.95 3.70
CA GLN A 84 13.65 17.08 3.72
C GLN A 84 13.46 18.05 2.55
N GLY A 85 12.72 17.70 1.52
CA GLY A 85 12.37 18.62 0.43
C GLY A 85 11.30 19.64 0.84
N CYS A 86 10.53 19.37 1.89
CA CYS A 86 9.49 20.25 2.42
C CYS A 86 9.76 20.73 3.84
N HIS A 87 10.49 19.94 4.64
CA HIS A 87 10.79 20.24 6.04
C HIS A 87 12.29 20.50 6.23
N VAL A 88 12.60 21.58 6.94
CA VAL A 88 13.98 21.93 7.29
C VAL A 88 14.50 20.90 8.30
N ARG A 89 15.73 20.46 8.09
CA ARG A 89 16.41 19.56 9.01
C ARG A 89 17.42 20.35 9.82
N ASP A 90 17.38 20.21 11.12
CA ASP A 90 18.40 20.73 12.01
C ASP A 90 19.69 19.92 11.80
N GLU A 91 20.79 20.58 11.43
CA GLU A 91 22.05 19.91 11.09
C GLU A 91 22.74 19.30 12.33
N ALA A 92 22.54 19.88 13.50
CA ALA A 92 23.20 19.43 14.72
C ALA A 92 22.52 18.21 15.33
N THR A 93 21.18 18.20 15.36
CA THR A 93 20.38 17.13 15.96
C THR A 93 19.87 16.12 14.95
N GLY A 94 19.85 16.48 13.67
CA GLY A 94 19.22 15.70 12.61
C GLY A 94 17.68 15.64 12.68
N ALA A 95 17.07 16.34 13.61
CA ALA A 95 15.63 16.45 13.75
C ALA A 95 15.00 17.35 12.68
N PHE A 96 13.73 17.12 12.36
CA PHE A 96 13.00 18.01 11.47
C PHE A 96 12.31 19.14 12.27
N ALA A 97 12.55 20.39 11.82
CA ALA A 97 11.80 21.56 12.25
C ALA A 97 10.50 21.64 11.42
N TYR A 98 9.51 20.86 11.84
CA TYR A 98 8.25 20.72 11.10
C TYR A 98 7.44 22.02 10.98
N GLU A 99 7.57 22.94 11.94
CA GLU A 99 6.93 24.25 11.95
C GLU A 99 7.63 25.31 11.09
N SER A 100 8.89 25.09 10.71
CA SER A 100 9.61 26.07 9.91
C SER A 100 9.01 26.21 8.52
N ASP A 101 8.86 27.46 8.07
CA ASP A 101 8.39 27.73 6.70
C ASP A 101 9.43 27.31 5.66
N HIS A 102 8.91 26.76 4.58
CA HIS A 102 9.69 26.36 3.42
C HIS A 102 8.90 26.61 2.15
N ARG A 103 9.57 27.07 1.09
CA ARG A 103 8.93 27.41 -0.19
C ARG A 103 8.07 26.28 -0.73
N ILE A 104 8.52 25.04 -0.63
CA ILE A 104 7.79 23.87 -1.14
C ILE A 104 6.53 23.61 -0.30
N LYS A 105 6.55 23.83 1.02
CA LYS A 105 5.33 23.76 1.85
C LYS A 105 4.25 24.75 1.37
N ALA A 106 4.66 25.99 1.05
CA ALA A 106 3.73 26.98 0.53
C ALA A 106 3.14 26.58 -0.83
N VAL A 107 3.95 25.98 -1.71
CA VAL A 107 3.47 25.43 -2.99
C VAL A 107 2.53 24.25 -2.75
N THR A 108 2.87 23.32 -1.86
CA THR A 108 2.03 22.16 -1.54
C THR A 108 0.66 22.60 -0.98
N ARG A 109 0.63 23.60 -0.10
CA ARG A 109 -0.64 24.18 0.41
C ARG A 109 -1.53 24.71 -0.72
N LYS A 110 -0.95 25.40 -1.71
CA LYS A 110 -1.69 25.87 -2.91
C LYS A 110 -2.19 24.71 -3.75
N MET A 111 -1.39 23.66 -3.93
CA MET A 111 -1.78 22.48 -4.72
C MET A 111 -2.91 21.69 -4.04
N VAL A 112 -2.88 21.54 -2.71
CA VAL A 112 -4.00 20.92 -1.96
C VAL A 112 -5.28 21.71 -2.15
N ASN A 113 -5.23 23.05 -2.02
CA ASN A 113 -6.39 23.90 -2.26
C ASN A 113 -6.90 23.78 -3.69
N LEU A 114 -6.00 23.71 -4.69
CA LEU A 114 -6.38 23.49 -6.08
C LEU A 114 -7.12 22.16 -6.25
N VAL A 115 -6.59 21.06 -5.71
CA VAL A 115 -7.24 19.74 -5.75
C VAL A 115 -8.62 19.77 -5.09
N ARG A 116 -8.76 20.46 -3.94
CA ARG A 116 -10.05 20.62 -3.25
C ARG A 116 -11.03 21.43 -4.09
N THR A 117 -10.58 22.51 -4.73
CA THR A 117 -11.41 23.33 -5.63
C THR A 117 -11.89 22.51 -6.83
N VAL A 118 -10.99 21.76 -7.49
CA VAL A 118 -11.34 20.89 -8.61
C VAL A 118 -12.34 19.81 -8.18
N ASN A 119 -12.16 19.23 -6.99
CA ASN A 119 -13.06 18.20 -6.46
C ASN A 119 -14.41 18.74 -5.99
N ALA A 120 -14.51 20.01 -5.65
CA ALA A 120 -15.76 20.68 -5.29
C ALA A 120 -16.59 21.10 -6.52
N GLY A 121 -15.96 21.18 -7.70
CA GLY A 121 -16.62 21.52 -8.97
C GLY A 121 -17.20 20.30 -9.68
N ASP A 122 -17.69 20.56 -10.91
CA ASP A 122 -18.43 19.59 -11.74
C ASP A 122 -17.59 18.42 -12.28
N PHE A 123 -16.32 18.36 -12.00
CA PHE A 123 -15.39 17.30 -12.46
C PHE A 123 -15.51 15.96 -11.71
N GLY A 124 -16.58 15.77 -10.95
CA GLY A 124 -16.92 14.50 -10.31
C GLY A 124 -16.06 14.09 -9.12
N GLY A 125 -15.29 15.02 -8.55
CA GLY A 125 -14.64 14.89 -7.26
C GLY A 125 -13.65 13.72 -7.13
N ARG A 126 -12.91 13.36 -8.19
CA ARG A 126 -12.02 12.20 -8.23
C ARG A 126 -10.53 12.53 -8.39
N THR A 127 -10.18 13.81 -8.45
CA THR A 127 -8.80 14.25 -8.66
C THR A 127 -7.99 14.11 -7.37
N ASN A 128 -6.77 13.64 -7.51
CA ASN A 128 -5.79 13.56 -6.42
C ASN A 128 -4.36 13.86 -6.93
N CYS A 129 -3.42 14.03 -6.01
CA CYS A 129 -2.04 14.43 -6.35
C CYS A 129 -1.35 13.44 -7.28
N ALA A 130 -1.52 12.13 -7.06
CA ALA A 130 -0.85 11.10 -7.81
C ALA A 130 -1.27 11.04 -9.28
N GLN A 131 -2.50 11.47 -9.62
CA GLN A 131 -2.98 11.49 -11.02
C GLN A 131 -2.20 12.49 -11.88
N CYS A 132 -1.76 13.61 -11.29
CA CYS A 132 -0.99 14.62 -12.01
C CYS A 132 0.51 14.42 -11.85
N HIS A 133 0.99 14.09 -10.65
CA HIS A 133 2.42 14.02 -10.35
C HIS A 133 3.08 12.70 -10.71
N VAL A 134 2.36 11.57 -10.56
CA VAL A 134 2.85 10.21 -10.90
C VAL A 134 4.24 9.92 -10.27
N GLY A 135 4.43 10.29 -9.00
CA GLY A 135 5.70 10.12 -8.28
C GLY A 135 6.82 11.09 -8.69
N ARG A 136 6.50 12.21 -9.33
CA ARG A 136 7.46 13.23 -9.75
C ARG A 136 7.10 14.60 -9.20
N SER A 137 8.11 15.37 -8.80
CA SER A 137 7.91 16.72 -8.28
C SER A 137 7.26 17.69 -9.29
N ARG A 138 7.39 17.39 -10.57
CA ARG A 138 6.68 18.07 -11.66
C ARG A 138 5.86 17.02 -12.43
N PRO A 139 4.59 17.31 -12.78
CA PRO A 139 3.80 16.43 -13.63
C PRO A 139 4.54 16.11 -14.93
N PRO A 140 4.59 14.85 -15.38
CA PRO A 140 5.17 14.50 -16.66
C PRO A 140 4.36 15.16 -17.78
N GLY A 141 5.03 15.69 -18.78
CA GLY A 141 4.36 16.25 -19.97
C GLY A 141 4.16 17.77 -19.96
N GLN A 142 4.70 18.51 -18.99
CA GLN A 142 4.81 19.96 -19.14
C GLN A 142 6.02 20.33 -20.02
N GLN A 143 6.00 19.88 -21.26
CA GLN A 143 6.49 20.77 -22.31
C GLN A 143 5.47 21.91 -22.41
N PRO A 144 5.90 23.17 -22.52
CA PRO A 144 4.97 24.24 -22.85
C PRO A 144 4.25 23.76 -24.09
N ALA A 145 2.95 23.51 -23.98
CA ALA A 145 2.13 23.28 -25.14
C ALA A 145 2.29 24.56 -26.00
N LEU A 146 2.96 24.43 -27.11
CA LEU A 146 2.95 25.49 -28.10
C LEU A 146 1.45 25.72 -28.37
N PRO A 147 0.98 26.99 -28.37
CA PRO A 147 -0.41 27.25 -28.62
C PRO A 147 -0.76 26.60 -29.97
N MET A 148 -1.70 25.67 -29.93
CA MET A 148 -2.14 24.98 -31.16
C MET A 148 -2.75 26.01 -32.11
N THR A 149 -2.35 25.95 -33.36
CA THR A 149 -2.98 26.79 -34.38
C THR A 149 -4.43 26.33 -34.62
N PRO A 150 -5.34 27.20 -35.13
CA PRO A 150 -6.70 26.80 -35.47
C PRO A 150 -6.76 25.57 -36.39
N GLU A 151 -5.79 25.41 -37.30
CA GLU A 151 -5.68 24.26 -38.20
C GLU A 151 -5.31 22.98 -37.43
N GLN A 152 -4.41 23.06 -36.43
CA GLN A 152 -4.07 21.92 -35.60
C GLN A 152 -5.22 21.48 -34.69
N ILE A 153 -6.00 22.45 -34.19
CA ILE A 153 -7.23 22.18 -33.45
C ILE A 153 -8.28 21.48 -34.35
N ALA A 154 -8.45 21.97 -35.57
CA ALA A 154 -9.37 21.38 -36.52
C ALA A 154 -8.95 19.96 -36.94
N ALA A 155 -7.63 19.73 -37.17
CA ALA A 155 -7.09 18.42 -37.48
C ALA A 155 -7.31 17.42 -36.33
N LEU A 156 -7.07 17.83 -35.08
CA LEU A 156 -7.30 17.00 -33.90
C LEU A 156 -8.77 16.67 -33.68
N ALA A 157 -9.66 17.64 -33.96
CA ALA A 157 -11.10 17.41 -33.91
C ALA A 157 -11.56 16.42 -34.99
N ALA A 158 -11.02 16.53 -36.22
CA ALA A 158 -11.29 15.61 -37.31
C ALA A 158 -10.77 14.18 -37.01
N GLU A 159 -9.57 14.05 -36.45
CA GLU A 159 -8.99 12.76 -36.01
C GLU A 159 -9.83 12.13 -34.90
N THR A 160 -10.28 12.93 -33.92
CA THR A 160 -11.15 12.47 -32.84
C THR A 160 -12.52 12.00 -33.35
N ALA A 161 -13.07 12.68 -34.35
CA ALA A 161 -14.35 12.32 -35.00
C ALA A 161 -14.21 11.07 -35.90
N ALA A 162 -13.03 10.87 -36.51
CA ALA A 162 -12.75 9.72 -37.37
C ALA A 162 -12.35 8.44 -36.59
N ARG A 163 -12.17 8.52 -35.27
CA ARG A 163 -11.87 7.35 -34.45
C ARG A 163 -13.11 6.43 -34.44
N PRO A 164 -12.98 5.16 -34.90
CA PRO A 164 -14.06 4.22 -34.78
C PRO A 164 -14.48 4.13 -33.34
N THR A 165 -15.71 4.41 -33.02
CA THR A 165 -16.31 4.09 -31.72
C THR A 165 -16.41 2.59 -31.65
N GLY A 166 -15.29 1.95 -31.25
CA GLY A 166 -15.30 0.54 -30.92
C GLY A 166 -16.25 0.31 -29.74
N PRO A 167 -16.87 -0.87 -29.65
CA PRO A 167 -17.82 -1.17 -28.58
C PRO A 167 -17.06 -1.23 -27.24
N GLY A 168 -16.92 -0.11 -26.54
CA GLY A 168 -16.23 -0.06 -25.25
C GLY A 168 -15.92 1.32 -24.68
N GLY A 169 -16.19 2.41 -25.38
CA GLY A 169 -15.84 3.77 -24.95
C GLY A 169 -17.05 4.69 -24.73
N GLY A 170 -18.07 4.25 -23.99
CA GLY A 170 -19.20 5.09 -23.60
C GLY A 170 -18.98 5.69 -22.21
N ALA A 171 -19.07 7.00 -22.08
CA ALA A 171 -19.28 7.65 -20.80
C ALA A 171 -20.50 7.02 -20.09
N PRO A 172 -20.51 6.89 -18.75
CA PRO A 172 -21.68 6.37 -18.05
C PRO A 172 -22.85 7.32 -18.19
N ALA A 173 -23.78 6.99 -19.08
CA ALA A 173 -25.10 7.59 -19.11
C ALA A 173 -25.84 7.16 -17.84
N ALA A 174 -26.26 8.11 -17.03
CA ALA A 174 -27.31 7.90 -16.05
C ALA A 174 -28.61 7.55 -16.80
N GLY A 175 -29.04 6.30 -16.76
CA GLY A 175 -30.28 5.87 -17.38
C GLY A 175 -30.41 4.37 -17.47
N GLY A 176 -31.44 3.86 -16.85
CA GLY A 176 -32.03 2.57 -16.82
C GLY A 176 -31.53 1.44 -17.71
N ALA A 177 -31.13 0.35 -17.06
CA ALA A 177 -30.87 -0.91 -17.68
C ALA A 177 -32.17 -1.53 -18.21
N ALA A 178 -32.36 -1.47 -19.51
CA ALA A 178 -33.25 -2.40 -20.23
C ALA A 178 -32.42 -3.69 -20.48
N GLY A 179 -32.95 -4.83 -20.02
CA GLY A 179 -32.29 -6.10 -20.00
C GLY A 179 -31.83 -6.63 -21.34
N ALA A 180 -30.60 -7.05 -21.40
CA ALA A 180 -30.11 -8.00 -22.38
C ALA A 180 -30.58 -9.41 -22.01
N PRO A 181 -31.12 -10.20 -22.98
CA PRO A 181 -31.58 -11.55 -22.67
C PRO A 181 -30.38 -12.51 -22.54
N GLY A 182 -30.34 -13.24 -21.44
CA GLY A 182 -29.69 -14.53 -21.36
C GLY A 182 -28.25 -14.59 -20.85
N GLY A 183 -27.72 -13.59 -20.13
CA GLY A 183 -26.48 -13.75 -19.37
C GLY A 183 -26.73 -14.53 -18.08
N ALA A 184 -26.04 -15.67 -17.87
CA ALA A 184 -26.07 -16.40 -16.61
C ALA A 184 -25.75 -15.43 -15.47
N GLN A 185 -26.64 -15.36 -14.46
CA GLN A 185 -26.46 -14.50 -13.31
C GLN A 185 -25.14 -14.86 -12.64
N PRO A 186 -24.24 -13.89 -12.38
CA PRO A 186 -22.98 -14.21 -11.70
C PRO A 186 -23.25 -14.95 -10.38
N PRO A 187 -22.44 -15.95 -10.04
CA PRO A 187 -22.67 -16.72 -8.81
C PRO A 187 -22.71 -15.76 -7.60
N PRO A 188 -23.58 -16.06 -6.61
CA PRO A 188 -23.65 -15.24 -5.40
C PRO A 188 -22.32 -15.25 -4.66
N ALA A 189 -22.09 -14.23 -3.83
CA ALA A 189 -20.96 -14.22 -2.93
C ALA A 189 -21.07 -15.40 -1.94
N PRO A 190 -19.94 -16.11 -1.65
CA PRO A 190 -19.97 -17.20 -0.66
C PRO A 190 -20.22 -16.64 0.74
N ALA A 191 -20.69 -17.50 1.65
CA ALA A 191 -20.80 -17.11 3.05
C ALA A 191 -19.42 -16.83 3.65
N ILE A 192 -19.30 -15.75 4.43
CA ILE A 192 -18.02 -15.33 5.04
C ILE A 192 -17.41 -16.48 5.86
N ASP A 193 -18.25 -17.15 6.67
CA ASP A 193 -17.79 -18.25 7.52
C ASP A 193 -17.30 -19.45 6.72
N GLU A 194 -17.91 -19.74 5.59
CA GLU A 194 -17.45 -20.79 4.68
C GLU A 194 -16.03 -20.51 4.17
N VAL A 195 -15.77 -19.29 3.73
CA VAL A 195 -14.44 -18.88 3.24
C VAL A 195 -13.41 -18.95 4.37
N ILE A 196 -13.75 -18.43 5.55
CA ILE A 196 -12.86 -18.44 6.72
C ILE A 196 -12.56 -19.86 7.18
N ASN A 197 -13.57 -20.71 7.32
CA ASN A 197 -13.38 -22.08 7.77
C ASN A 197 -12.55 -22.87 6.78
N LYS A 198 -12.82 -22.74 5.47
CA LYS A 198 -12.01 -23.35 4.41
C LYS A 198 -10.56 -22.90 4.47
N TYR A 199 -10.29 -21.62 4.74
CA TYR A 199 -8.93 -21.11 4.91
C TYR A 199 -8.25 -21.70 6.15
N ILE A 200 -8.93 -21.75 7.30
CA ILE A 200 -8.40 -22.36 8.53
C ILE A 200 -8.06 -23.84 8.30
N GLU A 201 -8.96 -24.60 7.69
CA GLU A 201 -8.72 -26.01 7.37
C GLU A 201 -7.55 -26.18 6.37
N ALA A 202 -7.49 -25.33 5.34
CA ALA A 202 -6.39 -25.34 4.37
C ALA A 202 -5.02 -25.09 5.00
N LEU A 203 -4.96 -24.31 6.10
CA LEU A 203 -3.73 -24.06 6.85
C LEU A 203 -3.32 -25.19 7.80
N GLY A 204 -4.16 -26.18 8.07
CA GLY A 204 -3.88 -27.29 9.01
C GLY A 204 -4.86 -27.38 10.16
N GLY A 205 -5.93 -26.57 10.11
CA GLY A 205 -7.01 -26.58 11.08
C GLY A 205 -6.79 -25.67 12.30
N ARG A 206 -7.88 -25.38 12.98
CA ARG A 206 -7.92 -24.47 14.14
C ARG A 206 -6.95 -24.87 15.25
N ALA A 207 -6.92 -26.17 15.60
CA ALA A 207 -6.07 -26.66 16.69
C ALA A 207 -4.57 -26.49 16.43
N ALA A 208 -4.12 -26.60 15.17
CA ALA A 208 -2.73 -26.37 14.81
C ALA A 208 -2.39 -24.88 14.88
N LEU A 209 -3.29 -24.02 14.39
CA LEU A 209 -3.13 -22.57 14.43
C LEU A 209 -3.10 -22.02 15.87
N GLU A 210 -3.94 -22.54 16.77
CA GLU A 210 -3.97 -22.13 18.19
C GLU A 210 -2.69 -22.49 18.95
N LYS A 211 -2.00 -23.55 18.53
CA LYS A 211 -0.70 -23.93 19.09
C LYS A 211 0.45 -23.04 18.61
N LEU A 212 0.25 -22.27 17.54
CA LEU A 212 1.28 -21.42 16.95
C LEU A 212 1.33 -20.07 17.69
N GLN A 213 2.25 -19.94 18.64
CA GLN A 213 2.38 -18.73 19.47
C GLN A 213 3.44 -17.75 18.95
N SER A 214 4.41 -18.25 18.20
CA SER A 214 5.49 -17.44 17.61
C SER A 214 6.01 -18.10 16.34
N ARG A 215 6.65 -17.31 15.50
CA ARG A 215 7.45 -17.85 14.38
C ARG A 215 8.65 -16.95 14.11
N ALA A 216 9.75 -17.56 13.68
CA ALA A 216 10.91 -16.86 13.15
C ALA A 216 11.15 -17.33 11.72
N MET A 217 11.26 -16.40 10.80
CA MET A 217 11.49 -16.65 9.37
C MET A 217 12.80 -16.01 8.95
N SER A 218 13.53 -16.66 8.06
CA SER A 218 14.73 -16.10 7.45
C SER A 218 14.79 -16.45 5.96
N GLY A 219 15.48 -15.61 5.19
CA GLY A 219 15.59 -15.83 3.76
C GLY A 219 16.25 -14.68 3.03
N THR A 220 15.92 -14.56 1.75
CA THR A 220 16.46 -13.55 0.84
C THR A 220 15.35 -12.66 0.31
N LEU A 221 15.51 -11.36 0.47
CA LEU A 221 14.71 -10.34 -0.19
C LEU A 221 15.40 -9.93 -1.47
N THR A 222 14.71 -10.06 -2.60
CA THR A 222 15.18 -9.63 -3.91
C THR A 222 14.33 -8.46 -4.38
N THR A 223 14.97 -7.33 -4.69
CA THR A 223 14.29 -6.13 -5.20
C THR A 223 14.06 -6.24 -6.71
N ARG A 224 13.24 -5.34 -7.26
CA ARG A 224 13.04 -5.22 -8.72
C ARG A 224 14.35 -4.99 -9.48
N ALA A 225 15.34 -4.33 -8.86
CA ALA A 225 16.67 -4.13 -9.44
C ALA A 225 17.60 -5.34 -9.28
N ALA A 226 17.06 -6.50 -8.92
CA ALA A 226 17.79 -7.76 -8.68
C ALA A 226 18.83 -7.69 -7.55
N GLN A 227 18.73 -6.71 -6.66
CA GLN A 227 19.54 -6.68 -5.45
C GLN A 227 18.99 -7.69 -4.45
N SER A 228 19.88 -8.49 -3.87
CA SER A 228 19.52 -9.51 -2.89
C SER A 228 20.08 -9.17 -1.52
N MET A 229 19.24 -9.23 -0.50
CA MET A 229 19.58 -8.93 0.89
C MET A 229 19.02 -10.02 1.80
N ALA A 230 19.77 -10.41 2.80
CA ALA A 230 19.23 -11.31 3.82
C ALA A 230 18.17 -10.57 4.65
N PHE A 231 17.13 -11.29 5.04
CA PHE A 231 16.12 -10.79 5.99
C PHE A 231 15.82 -11.80 7.07
N THR A 232 15.33 -11.27 8.18
CA THR A 232 14.68 -12.05 9.24
C THR A 232 13.37 -11.39 9.61
N ILE A 233 12.34 -12.21 9.89
CA ILE A 233 11.07 -11.76 10.45
C ILE A 233 10.79 -12.61 11.68
N GLU A 234 10.52 -11.96 12.81
CA GLU A 234 10.11 -12.58 14.04
C GLU A 234 8.71 -12.07 14.43
N GLU A 235 7.80 -12.99 14.76
CA GLU A 235 6.44 -12.66 15.21
C GLU A 235 6.10 -13.44 16.49
N LYS A 236 5.43 -12.77 17.44
CA LYS A 236 4.92 -13.36 18.66
C LYS A 236 3.61 -12.68 19.06
N GLY A 237 2.50 -13.41 18.98
CA GLY A 237 1.18 -12.81 19.12
C GLY A 237 0.96 -11.67 18.12
N PRO A 238 0.64 -10.44 18.58
CA PRO A 238 0.47 -9.28 17.71
C PRO A 238 1.79 -8.55 17.37
N LYS A 239 2.92 -8.99 17.92
CA LYS A 239 4.22 -8.33 17.78
C LYS A 239 4.92 -8.75 16.51
N TYR A 240 5.68 -7.83 15.93
CA TYR A 240 6.37 -8.02 14.65
C TYR A 240 7.74 -7.35 14.68
N LEU A 241 8.75 -8.04 14.15
CA LEU A 241 10.09 -7.52 13.95
C LEU A 241 10.62 -7.98 12.60
N GLU A 242 10.93 -7.06 11.71
CA GLU A 242 11.57 -7.34 10.41
C GLU A 242 12.94 -6.67 10.38
N THR A 243 13.99 -7.43 10.08
CA THR A 243 15.32 -6.89 9.84
C THR A 243 15.78 -7.25 8.44
N ILE A 244 16.17 -6.25 7.67
CA ILE A 244 16.76 -6.39 6.34
C ILE A 244 18.23 -6.01 6.45
N GLN A 245 19.11 -6.95 6.09
CA GLN A 245 20.56 -6.73 6.13
C GLN A 245 21.00 -6.09 4.81
N SER A 246 21.08 -4.77 4.81
CA SER A 246 21.64 -4.00 3.70
C SER A 246 23.00 -3.41 4.08
N LYS A 247 23.87 -3.22 3.10
CA LYS A 247 25.16 -2.55 3.33
C LYS A 247 25.03 -1.07 2.97
N PRO A 248 25.60 -0.14 3.73
CA PRO A 248 26.48 -0.32 4.90
C PRO A 248 25.74 -0.59 6.22
N THR A 249 24.43 -0.41 6.32
CA THR A 249 23.67 -0.52 7.57
C THR A 249 22.39 -1.34 7.38
N SER A 250 22.07 -2.19 8.36
CA SER A 250 20.80 -2.90 8.41
C SER A 250 19.65 -1.95 8.74
N ALA A 251 18.47 -2.28 8.24
CA ALA A 251 17.21 -1.62 8.58
C ALA A 251 16.34 -2.59 9.37
N THR A 252 15.82 -2.14 10.50
CA THR A 252 14.92 -2.93 11.35
C THR A 252 13.62 -2.15 11.57
N ILE A 253 12.48 -2.83 11.42
CA ILE A 253 11.16 -2.33 11.77
C ILE A 253 10.61 -3.22 12.88
N GLY A 254 10.24 -2.62 13.99
CA GLY A 254 9.63 -3.30 15.14
C GLY A 254 8.24 -2.76 15.45
N PHE A 255 7.37 -3.65 15.92
CA PHE A 255 6.06 -3.34 16.44
C PHE A 255 5.82 -4.18 17.69
N ASP A 256 5.56 -3.52 18.83
CA ASP A 256 5.43 -4.19 20.14
C ASP A 256 4.01 -4.65 20.47
N GLY A 257 3.07 -4.46 19.54
CA GLY A 257 1.64 -4.73 19.71
C GLY A 257 0.80 -3.45 19.93
N ALA A 258 1.46 -2.31 20.22
CA ALA A 258 0.80 -1.01 20.44
C ALA A 258 1.47 0.11 19.63
N SER A 259 2.78 0.16 19.61
CA SER A 259 3.58 1.18 18.93
C SER A 259 4.61 0.54 18.00
N GLY A 260 4.99 1.28 16.96
CA GLY A 260 6.01 0.87 16.01
C GLY A 260 7.23 1.77 16.04
N TRP A 261 8.36 1.21 15.69
CA TRP A 261 9.63 1.92 15.56
C TRP A 261 10.43 1.40 14.37
N MET A 262 11.33 2.23 13.88
CA MET A 262 12.29 1.87 12.84
C MET A 262 13.70 2.24 13.29
N GLN A 263 14.66 1.38 13.00
CA GLN A 263 16.08 1.60 13.23
C GLN A 263 16.87 1.46 11.93
N SER A 264 17.78 2.42 11.68
CA SER A 264 18.77 2.35 10.60
C SER A 264 20.11 2.85 11.16
N GLY A 265 21.07 1.95 11.30
CA GLY A 265 22.31 2.24 12.03
C GLY A 265 22.03 2.62 13.49
N SER A 266 22.55 3.77 13.92
CA SER A 266 22.29 4.31 15.27
C SER A 266 20.99 5.10 15.40
N ARG A 267 20.29 5.37 14.30
CA ARG A 267 19.06 6.18 14.28
C ARG A 267 17.86 5.31 14.58
N VAL A 268 17.10 5.69 15.60
CA VAL A 268 15.83 5.06 15.97
C VAL A 268 14.72 6.10 15.92
N GLU A 269 13.65 5.81 15.17
CA GLU A 269 12.50 6.69 14.98
C GLU A 269 11.20 5.94 15.28
N ASP A 270 10.21 6.67 15.77
CA ASP A 270 8.87 6.12 15.94
C ASP A 270 8.17 6.06 14.58
N LEU A 271 7.44 4.98 14.33
CA LEU A 271 6.60 4.87 13.14
C LEU A 271 5.32 5.66 13.35
N VAL A 272 4.98 6.46 12.37
CA VAL A 272 3.71 7.18 12.28
C VAL A 272 3.16 7.03 10.85
N GLY A 273 1.90 7.37 10.63
CA GLY A 273 1.29 7.37 9.31
C GLY A 273 1.31 6.01 8.60
N PHE A 274 1.67 6.00 7.33
CA PHE A 274 1.67 4.80 6.49
C PHE A 274 2.66 3.71 6.96
N PRO A 275 3.90 4.00 7.36
CA PRO A 275 4.82 3.00 7.91
C PRO A 275 4.27 2.27 9.14
N LEU A 276 3.56 2.96 10.03
CA LEU A 276 2.88 2.32 11.17
C LEU A 276 1.76 1.41 10.70
N GLN A 277 0.91 1.87 9.78
CA GLN A 277 -0.17 1.05 9.22
C GLN A 277 0.38 -0.20 8.53
N ARG A 278 1.49 -0.06 7.83
CA ARG A 278 2.20 -1.19 7.20
C ARG A 278 2.70 -2.20 8.24
N ALA A 279 3.32 -1.77 9.34
CA ALA A 279 3.77 -2.65 10.41
C ALA A 279 2.58 -3.40 11.06
N LEU A 280 1.49 -2.70 11.37
CA LEU A 280 0.24 -3.29 11.84
C LEU A 280 -0.34 -4.37 10.90
N CYS A 281 -0.26 -4.11 9.59
CA CYS A 281 -0.72 -5.06 8.59
C CYS A 281 0.25 -6.24 8.40
N SER A 282 1.53 -6.08 8.70
CA SER A 282 2.56 -7.13 8.54
C SER A 282 2.51 -8.17 9.65
N ALA A 283 2.03 -7.82 10.85
CA ALA A 283 1.82 -8.76 11.95
C ALA A 283 0.65 -9.70 11.62
N THR A 284 0.95 -10.87 11.05
CA THR A 284 -0.06 -11.77 10.47
C THR A 284 -0.20 -13.11 11.19
N LEU A 285 0.63 -13.38 12.19
CA LEU A 285 0.67 -14.68 12.87
C LEU A 285 -0.72 -15.16 13.34
N THR A 286 -1.49 -14.28 13.95
CA THR A 286 -2.83 -14.61 14.48
C THR A 286 -3.97 -14.30 13.50
N LEU A 287 -3.67 -13.77 12.31
CA LEU A 287 -4.68 -13.31 11.35
C LEU A 287 -5.72 -14.37 10.99
N PRO A 288 -5.37 -15.64 10.71
CA PRO A 288 -6.37 -16.63 10.32
C PRO A 288 -7.49 -16.84 11.35
N LEU A 289 -7.13 -16.78 12.64
CA LEU A 289 -8.08 -16.96 13.75
C LEU A 289 -8.83 -15.69 14.15
N ARG A 290 -8.35 -14.51 13.72
CA ARG A 290 -8.83 -13.20 14.17
C ARG A 290 -9.43 -12.33 13.04
N LEU A 291 -9.77 -12.93 11.89
CA LEU A 291 -10.27 -12.18 10.73
C LEU A 291 -11.52 -11.33 11.07
N LYS A 292 -12.50 -11.89 11.77
CA LYS A 292 -13.71 -11.15 12.16
C LYS A 292 -13.43 -10.05 13.19
N ASP A 293 -12.51 -10.28 14.11
CA ASP A 293 -12.13 -9.29 15.12
C ASP A 293 -11.37 -8.14 14.47
N LYS A 294 -10.44 -8.47 13.54
CA LYS A 294 -9.65 -7.47 12.82
C LYS A 294 -10.49 -6.62 11.88
N TYR A 295 -11.54 -7.22 11.29
CA TYR A 295 -12.42 -6.55 10.33
C TYR A 295 -13.88 -6.63 10.79
N PRO A 296 -14.32 -5.75 11.70
CA PRO A 296 -15.70 -5.79 12.22
C PRO A 296 -16.79 -5.64 11.14
N ASN A 297 -16.42 -5.07 9.99
CA ASN A 297 -17.28 -4.87 8.83
C ASN A 297 -16.90 -5.77 7.65
N LEU A 298 -16.40 -6.98 7.93
CA LEU A 298 -15.99 -7.93 6.90
C LEU A 298 -17.16 -8.29 5.98
N GLN A 299 -16.91 -8.25 4.69
CA GLN A 299 -17.88 -8.53 3.63
C GLN A 299 -17.30 -9.52 2.63
N ALA A 300 -18.14 -10.40 2.11
CA ALA A 300 -17.79 -11.23 0.98
C ALA A 300 -18.07 -10.49 -0.33
N GLY A 301 -17.07 -10.46 -1.19
CA GLY A 301 -17.22 -10.01 -2.57
C GLY A 301 -17.69 -11.15 -3.48
N ARG A 302 -18.10 -10.81 -4.69
CA ARG A 302 -18.40 -11.82 -5.71
C ARG A 302 -17.15 -12.63 -6.04
N PRO A 303 -17.28 -13.93 -6.31
CA PRO A 303 -16.18 -14.72 -6.83
C PRO A 303 -15.56 -14.05 -8.05
N THR A 304 -14.25 -14.03 -8.11
CA THR A 304 -13.52 -13.37 -9.18
C THR A 304 -12.34 -14.23 -9.61
N ARG A 305 -11.65 -13.80 -10.64
CA ARG A 305 -10.51 -14.51 -11.20
C ARG A 305 -9.28 -13.61 -11.19
N LEU A 306 -8.19 -14.11 -10.62
CA LEU A 306 -6.90 -13.45 -10.67
C LEU A 306 -6.09 -13.97 -11.86
N PRO A 307 -5.30 -13.11 -12.54
CA PRO A 307 -4.32 -13.57 -13.51
C PRO A 307 -3.38 -14.59 -12.89
N GLY A 308 -2.91 -15.56 -13.66
CA GLY A 308 -1.87 -16.49 -13.24
C GLY A 308 -0.58 -15.76 -12.82
N ALA A 309 0.27 -16.46 -12.07
CA ALA A 309 1.49 -15.88 -11.47
C ALA A 309 2.52 -15.41 -12.52
N SER A 310 2.47 -15.95 -13.74
CA SER A 310 3.33 -15.60 -14.87
C SER A 310 2.54 -15.59 -16.17
N VAL A 311 3.13 -15.02 -17.23
CA VAL A 311 2.57 -15.06 -18.58
C VAL A 311 2.39 -16.52 -19.00
N GLY A 312 1.17 -16.88 -19.42
CA GLY A 312 0.82 -18.24 -19.81
C GLY A 312 0.33 -19.15 -18.66
N SER A 313 0.46 -18.74 -17.42
CA SER A 313 -0.14 -19.47 -16.29
C SER A 313 -1.67 -19.30 -16.28
N PRO A 314 -2.43 -20.37 -15.95
CA PRO A 314 -3.89 -20.28 -15.89
C PRO A 314 -4.34 -19.26 -14.81
N ALA A 315 -5.44 -18.60 -15.07
CA ALA A 315 -6.07 -17.72 -14.10
C ALA A 315 -6.62 -18.55 -12.92
N ILE A 316 -6.62 -17.95 -11.74
CA ILE A 316 -7.02 -18.58 -10.47
C ILE A 316 -8.38 -18.04 -10.04
N ASP A 317 -9.35 -18.92 -9.86
CA ASP A 317 -10.65 -18.56 -9.26
C ASP A 317 -10.46 -18.31 -7.75
N VAL A 318 -10.96 -17.19 -7.26
CA VAL A 318 -10.78 -16.77 -5.88
C VAL A 318 -12.08 -16.27 -5.25
N ASN A 319 -12.21 -16.53 -3.96
CA ASN A 319 -13.18 -15.91 -3.08
C ASN A 319 -12.57 -14.64 -2.47
N LEU A 320 -13.31 -13.55 -2.51
CA LEU A 320 -12.90 -12.25 -1.97
C LEU A 320 -13.58 -11.99 -0.63
N LEU A 321 -12.78 -11.72 0.40
CA LEU A 321 -13.24 -11.03 1.60
C LEU A 321 -12.62 -9.65 1.66
N GLN A 322 -13.38 -8.65 2.12
CA GLN A 322 -12.87 -7.29 2.27
C GLN A 322 -13.41 -6.64 3.54
N GLY A 323 -12.60 -5.82 4.18
CA GLY A 323 -12.99 -5.14 5.40
C GLY A 323 -12.02 -4.03 5.76
N ALA A 324 -12.46 -3.13 6.65
CA ALA A 324 -11.62 -2.09 7.20
C ALA A 324 -11.00 -2.56 8.52
N SER A 325 -9.67 -2.49 8.62
CA SER A 325 -8.94 -2.74 9.87
C SER A 325 -8.75 -1.46 10.69
N SER A 326 -8.93 -0.30 10.08
CA SER A 326 -8.99 1.02 10.73
C SER A 326 -9.81 1.98 9.85
N PRO A 327 -10.14 3.19 10.32
CA PRO A 327 -10.83 4.20 9.50
C PRO A 327 -10.09 4.54 8.21
N TYR A 328 -8.79 4.32 8.17
CA TYR A 328 -7.93 4.69 7.04
C TYR A 328 -7.45 3.50 6.22
N VAL A 329 -7.65 2.27 6.69
CA VAL A 329 -7.11 1.06 6.06
C VAL A 329 -8.23 0.10 5.68
N ASN A 330 -8.35 -0.16 4.38
CA ASN A 330 -9.16 -1.22 3.81
C ASN A 330 -8.27 -2.35 3.32
N GLU A 331 -8.70 -3.57 3.58
CA GLU A 331 -7.99 -4.75 3.11
C GLU A 331 -8.90 -5.64 2.26
N GLN A 332 -8.32 -6.22 1.22
CA GLN A 332 -8.94 -7.19 0.33
C GLN A 332 -8.13 -8.49 0.40
N LEU A 333 -8.78 -9.57 0.76
CA LEU A 333 -8.18 -10.89 0.97
C LEU A 333 -8.75 -11.83 -0.09
N TYR A 334 -7.86 -12.38 -0.93
CA TYR A 334 -8.23 -13.26 -2.04
C TYR A 334 -7.80 -14.69 -1.72
N PHE A 335 -8.77 -15.56 -1.53
CA PHE A 335 -8.56 -16.96 -1.20
C PHE A 335 -8.78 -17.81 -2.44
N ASN A 336 -7.85 -18.68 -2.78
CA ASN A 336 -8.02 -19.64 -3.87
C ASN A 336 -9.28 -20.49 -3.63
N ALA A 337 -10.19 -20.47 -4.58
CA ALA A 337 -11.49 -21.13 -4.43
C ALA A 337 -11.36 -22.65 -4.27
N ALA A 338 -10.36 -23.27 -4.89
CA ALA A 338 -10.13 -24.71 -4.79
C ALA A 338 -9.42 -25.09 -3.48
N SER A 339 -8.26 -24.49 -3.18
CA SER A 339 -7.43 -24.86 -2.03
C SER A 339 -7.81 -24.18 -0.72
N GLY A 340 -8.54 -23.07 -0.74
CA GLY A 340 -8.82 -22.25 0.45
C GLY A 340 -7.66 -21.35 0.90
N LEU A 341 -6.45 -21.48 0.35
CA LEU A 341 -5.29 -20.72 0.78
C LEU A 341 -5.40 -19.24 0.35
N LEU A 342 -4.89 -18.33 1.19
CA LEU A 342 -4.76 -16.91 0.86
C LEU A 342 -3.68 -16.76 -0.22
N VAL A 343 -4.04 -16.26 -1.40
CA VAL A 343 -3.09 -16.09 -2.52
C VAL A 343 -2.73 -14.64 -2.75
N ARG A 344 -3.60 -13.70 -2.34
CA ARG A 344 -3.33 -12.26 -2.45
C ARG A 344 -3.97 -11.50 -1.32
N ARG A 345 -3.29 -10.48 -0.86
CA ARG A 345 -3.80 -9.45 0.06
C ARG A 345 -3.48 -8.08 -0.52
N ARG A 346 -4.48 -7.22 -0.60
CA ARG A 346 -4.29 -5.81 -0.95
C ARG A 346 -4.66 -4.95 0.25
N VAL A 347 -3.79 -4.02 0.56
CA VAL A 347 -3.95 -3.04 1.64
C VAL A 347 -4.06 -1.68 0.99
N VAL A 348 -5.15 -0.98 1.24
CA VAL A 348 -5.42 0.37 0.73
C VAL A 348 -5.45 1.32 1.92
N THR A 349 -4.40 2.11 2.08
CA THR A 349 -4.31 3.14 3.12
C THR A 349 -4.76 4.48 2.55
N ARG A 350 -5.78 5.07 3.14
CA ARG A 350 -6.41 6.31 2.69
C ARG A 350 -5.74 7.53 3.31
N ALA A 351 -5.19 8.39 2.47
CA ALA A 351 -4.78 9.75 2.83
C ALA A 351 -5.98 10.73 2.74
N ALA A 352 -5.78 11.97 3.15
CA ALA A 352 -6.75 13.04 2.96
C ALA A 352 -6.96 13.32 1.46
N ASP A 353 -8.04 14.03 1.15
CA ASP A 353 -8.37 14.53 -0.19
C ASP A 353 -8.35 13.41 -1.27
N ARG A 354 -8.94 12.26 -0.94
CA ARG A 354 -9.09 11.08 -1.83
C ARG A 354 -7.77 10.42 -2.26
N GLY A 355 -6.65 10.79 -1.65
CA GLY A 355 -5.39 10.09 -1.82
C GLY A 355 -5.44 8.68 -1.25
N SER A 356 -4.71 7.75 -1.85
CA SER A 356 -4.54 6.41 -1.30
C SER A 356 -3.21 5.81 -1.72
N MET A 357 -2.66 5.00 -0.83
CA MET A 357 -1.50 4.17 -1.09
C MET A 357 -1.94 2.71 -1.10
N ILE A 358 -1.48 1.97 -2.09
CA ILE A 358 -1.86 0.56 -2.26
C ILE A 358 -0.61 -0.29 -2.13
N GLU A 359 -0.69 -1.29 -1.26
CA GLU A 359 0.26 -2.38 -1.19
C GLU A 359 -0.43 -3.69 -1.54
N GLN A 360 0.29 -4.56 -2.23
CA GLN A 360 -0.18 -5.89 -2.58
C GLN A 360 0.86 -6.91 -2.11
N PHE A 361 0.37 -7.99 -1.52
CA PHE A 361 1.15 -9.15 -1.11
C PHE A 361 0.59 -10.35 -1.84
N ASP A 362 1.42 -11.04 -2.61
CA ASP A 362 1.07 -12.31 -3.26
C ASP A 362 1.82 -13.43 -2.55
N TYR A 363 1.09 -14.46 -2.12
CA TYR A 363 1.58 -15.59 -1.34
C TYR A 363 1.59 -16.85 -2.19
N SER A 364 2.69 -17.58 -2.18
CA SER A 364 2.84 -18.83 -2.93
C SER A 364 3.85 -19.76 -2.23
N ASP A 365 4.04 -20.96 -2.82
CA ASP A 365 4.95 -21.98 -2.30
C ASP A 365 4.64 -22.33 -0.83
N TYR A 366 3.39 -22.71 -0.57
CA TYR A 366 2.94 -23.10 0.77
C TYR A 366 3.51 -24.49 1.14
N LYS A 367 4.20 -24.55 2.29
CA LYS A 367 4.76 -25.80 2.85
C LYS A 367 4.26 -26.00 4.27
N ASP A 368 4.24 -27.23 4.71
CA ASP A 368 3.91 -27.57 6.11
C ASP A 368 5.09 -27.23 7.02
N VAL A 369 4.78 -26.53 8.11
CA VAL A 369 5.71 -26.21 9.18
C VAL A 369 5.00 -26.49 10.51
N ALA A 370 5.34 -27.56 11.16
CA ALA A 370 4.75 -28.00 12.43
C ALA A 370 3.20 -28.15 12.36
N GLY A 371 2.68 -28.68 11.25
CA GLY A 371 1.25 -28.88 11.02
C GLY A 371 0.49 -27.64 10.55
N VAL A 372 1.19 -26.53 10.28
CA VAL A 372 0.59 -25.31 9.70
C VAL A 372 1.21 -25.02 8.33
N LYS A 373 0.40 -24.85 7.30
CA LYS A 373 0.88 -24.43 5.99
C LYS A 373 1.23 -22.94 5.99
N MET A 374 2.48 -22.63 5.65
CA MET A 374 3.01 -21.27 5.58
C MET A 374 3.58 -20.99 4.18
N PRO A 375 3.43 -19.75 3.65
CA PRO A 375 4.00 -19.40 2.35
C PRO A 375 5.52 -19.25 2.45
N PHE A 376 6.25 -19.80 1.48
CA PHE A 376 7.71 -19.66 1.37
C PHE A 376 8.12 -18.62 0.31
N THR A 377 7.17 -18.09 -0.43
CA THR A 377 7.39 -16.95 -1.33
C THR A 377 6.33 -15.90 -1.10
N ILE A 378 6.76 -14.67 -0.83
CA ILE A 378 5.90 -13.49 -0.68
C ILE A 378 6.40 -12.41 -1.62
N LYS A 379 5.59 -12.03 -2.63
CA LYS A 379 5.85 -10.85 -3.44
C LYS A 379 5.15 -9.66 -2.83
N ARG A 380 5.90 -8.61 -2.52
CA ARG A 380 5.37 -7.33 -2.04
C ARG A 380 5.46 -6.31 -3.18
N ALA A 381 4.34 -5.70 -3.53
CA ALA A 381 4.28 -4.64 -4.53
C ALA A 381 3.65 -3.39 -3.91
N SER A 382 4.31 -2.27 -4.09
CA SER A 382 3.77 -0.94 -3.82
C SER A 382 3.87 -0.11 -5.09
N TRP A 383 3.44 1.13 -5.04
CA TRP A 383 3.43 2.02 -6.20
C TRP A 383 4.80 2.18 -6.90
N ASN A 384 5.92 2.02 -6.18
CA ASN A 384 7.29 2.25 -6.69
C ASN A 384 8.24 1.06 -6.49
N ALA A 385 7.85 0.03 -5.80
CA ALA A 385 8.71 -1.09 -5.46
C ALA A 385 8.00 -2.44 -5.67
N VAL A 386 8.75 -3.41 -6.13
CA VAL A 386 8.36 -4.81 -6.16
C VAL A 386 9.51 -5.60 -5.57
N ASP A 387 9.25 -6.24 -4.45
CA ASP A 387 10.21 -7.08 -3.74
C ASP A 387 9.68 -8.51 -3.67
N THR A 388 10.58 -9.46 -3.72
CA THR A 388 10.25 -10.88 -3.49
C THR A 388 11.02 -11.37 -2.27
N LEU A 389 10.30 -11.82 -1.26
CA LEU A 389 10.86 -12.55 -0.12
C LEU A 389 10.80 -14.04 -0.46
N THR A 390 11.98 -14.64 -0.61
CA THR A 390 12.15 -16.10 -0.70
C THR A 390 12.59 -16.59 0.67
N ILE A 391 11.70 -17.30 1.34
CA ILE A 391 11.91 -17.79 2.70
C ILE A 391 12.69 -19.09 2.60
N ALA A 392 13.81 -19.16 3.32
CA ALA A 392 14.66 -20.35 3.38
C ALA A 392 14.25 -21.24 4.55
N ASP A 393 13.91 -20.65 5.70
CA ASP A 393 13.58 -21.37 6.93
C ASP A 393 12.45 -20.67 7.69
N ILE A 394 11.57 -21.48 8.30
CA ILE A 394 10.56 -21.03 9.25
C ILE A 394 10.61 -21.92 10.48
N LYS A 395 10.83 -21.33 11.64
CA LYS A 395 10.78 -21.99 12.95
C LYS A 395 9.46 -21.63 13.64
N ALA A 396 8.55 -22.59 13.73
CA ALA A 396 7.33 -22.45 14.51
C ALA A 396 7.66 -22.53 16.01
N ASN A 397 6.94 -21.75 16.80
CA ASN A 397 7.10 -21.67 18.26
C ASN A 397 8.55 -21.38 18.72
N ALA A 398 9.25 -20.54 17.92
CA ALA A 398 10.59 -20.11 18.25
C ALA A 398 10.61 -19.36 19.59
N GLN A 399 11.67 -19.60 20.39
CA GLN A 399 11.88 -18.85 21.62
C GLN A 399 12.34 -17.43 21.28
N ILE A 400 11.40 -16.48 21.34
CA ILE A 400 11.64 -15.07 21.01
C ILE A 400 11.47 -14.24 22.28
N ASP A 401 12.53 -13.53 22.65
CA ASP A 401 12.48 -12.58 23.75
C ASP A 401 11.57 -11.39 23.40
N ASP A 402 10.64 -11.07 24.28
CA ASP A 402 9.73 -9.95 24.15
C ASP A 402 10.44 -8.58 24.09
N ALA A 403 11.63 -8.49 24.71
CA ALA A 403 12.44 -7.27 24.69
C ALA A 403 12.89 -6.88 23.27
N LYS A 404 12.99 -7.83 22.34
CA LYS A 404 13.36 -7.56 20.94
C LYS A 404 12.36 -6.65 20.21
N PHE A 405 11.09 -6.71 20.57
CA PHE A 405 10.04 -5.93 19.94
C PHE A 405 9.96 -4.51 20.50
N ALA A 406 10.53 -4.29 21.68
CA ALA A 406 10.55 -2.98 22.31
C ALA A 406 11.45 -2.01 21.53
N ARG A 407 11.06 -0.72 21.54
CA ARG A 407 11.87 0.35 20.95
C ARG A 407 13.27 0.36 21.58
N PRO A 408 14.36 0.28 20.79
CA PRO A 408 15.72 0.35 21.33
C PRO A 408 15.94 1.66 22.12
N LYS A 409 16.60 1.54 23.26
CA LYS A 409 17.05 2.70 24.03
C LYS A 409 18.16 3.41 23.25
N LYS A 410 18.17 4.74 23.30
CA LYS A 410 19.26 5.55 22.72
C LYS A 410 20.54 5.32 23.49
#